data_a99574f422a562b5877ffec605ab2061
#
_entry.id   a99574f422a562b5877ffec605ab2061
#
_cell.length_a   1.000
_cell.length_b   1.000
_cell.length_c   1.000
_cell.angle_alpha   90.00
_cell.angle_beta   90.00
_cell.angle_gamma   90.00
#
_symmetry.space_group_name_H-M   'P 1'
#
loop_
_entity.id
_entity.type
_entity.pdbx_description
1 polymer ?
#
loop_
_entity_poly.entity_id
_entity_poly.type
_entity_poly.pdbx_seq_one_letter_code
_entity_poly.pdbx_strand_id
1 'polypeptide(L)'
;MHRAKDNLDVAMRENSVISLEKGYEKTYEGFDPKSSESYIMFEILQSGNMEKSVELARLIQCSVCSKANRNDKGVHQAGFLVLRETSMPSCLIELGFITSEEEEQFLNSQRGIDLMAHGIYEAFVEYKNRYDGKVTIPYR
;
A
#
# COMPACT_ATOMS: atom_id res chain seq x y z
N MET A 1 -19.81 10.38 -1.79
CA MET A 1 -19.62 10.65 -0.35
C MET A 1 -19.30 9.41 0.49
N HIS A 2 -19.74 8.19 0.13
CA HIS A 2 -19.43 6.96 0.88
C HIS A 2 -17.94 6.55 0.83
N ARG A 3 -17.27 6.63 -0.32
CA ARG A 3 -15.87 6.18 -0.49
C ARG A 3 -14.85 6.90 0.41
N ALA A 4 -15.02 8.19 0.64
CA ALA A 4 -14.08 8.94 1.49
C ALA A 4 -14.19 8.52 2.97
N LYS A 5 -15.38 8.19 3.44
CA LYS A 5 -15.62 7.71 4.80
C LYS A 5 -15.03 6.31 4.99
N ASP A 6 -15.23 5.42 4.02
CA ASP A 6 -14.72 4.06 4.07
C ASP A 6 -13.17 4.06 4.10
N ASN A 7 -12.53 4.93 3.32
CA ASN A 7 -11.07 5.08 3.31
C ASN A 7 -10.52 5.64 4.64
N LEU A 8 -11.23 6.57 5.27
CA LEU A 8 -10.86 7.10 6.57
C LEU A 8 -10.96 6.01 7.66
N ASP A 9 -12.03 5.24 7.67
CA ASP A 9 -12.22 4.14 8.64
C ASP A 9 -11.11 3.08 8.50
N VAL A 10 -10.68 2.77 7.27
CA VAL A 10 -9.55 1.87 7.02
C VAL A 10 -8.25 2.47 7.56
N ALA A 11 -7.94 3.74 7.23
CA ALA A 11 -6.74 4.40 7.73
C ALA A 11 -6.70 4.47 9.26
N MET A 12 -7.82 4.77 9.90
CA MET A 12 -7.92 4.81 11.36
C MET A 12 -7.64 3.45 11.99
N ARG A 13 -8.17 2.38 11.39
CA ARG A 13 -7.93 1.01 11.86
C ARG A 13 -6.45 0.62 11.72
N GLU A 14 -5.87 0.81 10.54
CA GLU A 14 -4.48 0.48 10.27
C GLU A 14 -3.50 1.31 11.12
N ASN A 15 -3.79 2.59 11.30
CA ASN A 15 -2.96 3.48 12.11
C ASN A 15 -3.16 3.26 13.63
N SER A 16 -4.21 2.57 14.07
CA SER A 16 -4.47 2.34 15.50
C SER A 16 -3.37 1.56 16.21
N VAL A 17 -2.60 0.78 15.46
CA VAL A 17 -1.48 -0.03 15.99
C VAL A 17 -0.36 0.82 16.59
N ILE A 18 -0.21 2.09 16.19
CA ILE A 18 0.80 2.97 16.75
C ILE A 18 0.63 3.18 18.26
N SER A 19 -0.60 3.11 18.75
CA SER A 19 -0.89 3.23 20.18
C SER A 19 -0.27 2.11 21.02
N LEU A 20 0.15 1.01 20.40
CA LEU A 20 0.87 -0.09 21.03
C LEU A 20 2.38 0.18 21.14
N GLU A 21 2.90 1.17 20.41
CA GLU A 21 4.32 1.53 20.44
C GLU A 21 4.63 2.40 21.65
N LYS A 22 5.71 2.07 22.37
CA LYS A 22 6.16 2.89 23.50
C LYS A 22 6.67 4.25 23.01
N GLY A 23 6.05 5.32 23.50
CA GLY A 23 6.48 6.69 23.16
C GLY A 23 5.99 7.16 21.79
N TYR A 24 4.96 6.55 21.24
CA TYR A 24 4.38 6.90 19.94
C TYR A 24 4.04 8.40 19.83
N GLU A 25 3.63 9.05 20.91
CA GLU A 25 3.32 10.48 20.96
C GLU A 25 4.51 11.38 20.57
N LYS A 26 5.75 10.94 20.88
CA LYS A 26 6.97 11.63 20.47
C LYS A 26 7.39 11.29 19.05
N THR A 27 7.19 10.04 18.65
CA THR A 27 7.56 9.56 17.30
C THR A 27 6.65 10.16 16.24
N TYR A 28 5.37 10.31 16.56
CA TYR A 28 4.33 10.81 15.65
C TYR A 28 3.78 12.16 16.11
N GLU A 29 4.66 13.06 16.55
CA GLU A 29 4.29 14.38 17.06
C GLU A 29 3.42 15.15 16.05
N GLY A 30 2.32 15.71 16.54
CA GLY A 30 1.33 16.42 15.70
C GLY A 30 0.31 15.55 14.97
N PHE A 31 0.33 14.22 15.18
CA PHE A 31 -0.68 13.32 14.64
C PHE A 31 -1.54 12.72 15.77
N ASP A 32 -2.84 12.96 15.71
CA ASP A 32 -3.83 12.31 16.56
C ASP A 32 -4.59 11.24 15.75
N PRO A 33 -4.41 9.94 16.04
CA PRO A 33 -5.06 8.84 15.32
C PRO A 33 -6.60 8.83 15.47
N LYS A 34 -7.15 9.65 16.37
CA LYS A 34 -8.60 9.77 16.59
C LYS A 34 -9.20 11.01 15.94
N SER A 35 -8.37 11.92 15.39
CA SER A 35 -8.81 13.17 14.78
C SER A 35 -8.86 13.09 13.26
N SER A 36 -10.03 13.31 12.68
CA SER A 36 -10.19 13.38 11.23
C SER A 36 -9.39 14.51 10.58
N GLU A 37 -9.15 15.60 11.30
CA GLU A 37 -8.33 16.73 10.87
C GLU A 37 -6.88 16.29 10.64
N SER A 38 -6.34 15.45 11.52
CA SER A 38 -5.00 14.88 11.37
C SER A 38 -4.85 14.10 10.06
N TYR A 39 -5.87 13.34 9.67
CA TYR A 39 -5.85 12.58 8.40
C TYR A 39 -5.94 13.48 7.18
N ILE A 40 -6.75 14.55 7.22
CA ILE A 40 -6.88 15.52 6.13
C ILE A 40 -5.55 16.26 5.92
N MET A 41 -4.92 16.75 6.98
CA MET A 41 -3.58 17.37 6.89
C MET A 41 -2.57 16.42 6.27
N PHE A 42 -2.67 15.18 6.58
CA PHE A 42 -1.81 14.11 6.12
C PHE A 42 -1.92 13.87 4.61
N GLU A 43 -3.15 13.76 4.09
CA GLU A 43 -3.41 13.63 2.66
C GLU A 43 -2.84 14.82 1.88
N ILE A 44 -2.92 16.03 2.43
CA ILE A 44 -2.36 17.23 1.81
C ILE A 44 -0.83 17.14 1.71
N LEU A 45 -0.16 16.68 2.77
CA LEU A 45 1.30 16.53 2.78
C LEU A 45 1.79 15.48 1.77
N GLN A 46 1.02 14.42 1.56
CA GLN A 46 1.35 13.35 0.60
C GLN A 46 1.03 13.71 -0.87
N SER A 47 0.33 14.80 -1.12
CA SER A 47 -0.20 15.15 -2.45
C SER A 47 0.87 15.22 -3.54
N GLY A 48 2.11 15.60 -3.23
CA GLY A 48 3.20 15.75 -4.20
C GLY A 48 3.61 14.47 -4.94
N ASN A 49 3.40 13.29 -4.32
CA ASN A 49 3.72 11.99 -4.91
C ASN A 49 2.48 11.14 -5.21
N MET A 50 1.28 11.67 -4.96
CA MET A 50 0.03 10.91 -5.00
C MET A 50 -0.24 10.27 -6.36
N GLU A 51 -0.12 11.03 -7.44
CA GLU A 51 -0.35 10.51 -8.80
C GLU A 51 0.57 9.35 -9.14
N LYS A 52 1.85 9.49 -8.83
CA LYS A 52 2.85 8.44 -9.04
C LYS A 52 2.64 7.24 -8.14
N SER A 53 2.21 7.46 -6.91
CA SER A 53 1.86 6.39 -5.96
C SER A 53 0.66 5.58 -6.44
N VAL A 54 -0.38 6.24 -6.94
CA VAL A 54 -1.55 5.58 -7.53
C VAL A 54 -1.18 4.78 -8.77
N GLU A 55 -0.29 5.29 -9.62
CA GLU A 55 0.18 4.56 -10.79
C GLU A 55 0.96 3.29 -10.39
N LEU A 56 1.88 3.41 -9.42
CA LEU A 56 2.61 2.25 -8.87
C LEU A 56 1.64 1.20 -8.33
N ALA A 57 0.69 1.62 -7.50
CA ALA A 57 -0.31 0.73 -6.91
C ALA A 57 -1.17 0.02 -7.97
N ARG A 58 -1.58 0.73 -9.04
CA ARG A 58 -2.33 0.14 -10.14
C ARG A 58 -1.53 -0.91 -10.91
N LEU A 59 -0.26 -0.66 -11.18
CA LEU A 59 0.61 -1.64 -11.84
C LEU A 59 0.76 -2.90 -10.99
N ILE A 60 1.00 -2.73 -9.68
CA ILE A 60 1.10 -3.86 -8.75
C ILE A 60 -0.21 -4.63 -8.71
N GLN A 61 -1.33 -3.96 -8.54
CA GLN A 61 -2.67 -4.58 -8.53
C GLN A 61 -2.90 -5.41 -9.78
N CYS A 62 -2.70 -4.82 -10.96
CA CYS A 62 -2.89 -5.48 -12.24
C CYS A 62 -2.01 -6.73 -12.41
N SER A 63 -0.72 -6.59 -12.10
CA SER A 63 0.26 -7.67 -12.24
C SER A 63 -0.02 -8.83 -11.27
N VAL A 64 -0.25 -8.52 -10.01
CA VAL A 64 -0.53 -9.52 -8.97
C VAL A 64 -1.85 -10.26 -9.26
N CYS A 65 -2.92 -9.55 -9.58
CA CYS A 65 -4.20 -10.18 -9.91
C CYS A 65 -4.08 -11.12 -11.11
N SER A 66 -3.37 -10.71 -12.16
CA SER A 66 -3.16 -11.52 -13.35
C SER A 66 -2.33 -12.77 -13.07
N LYS A 67 -1.20 -12.63 -12.34
CA LYS A 67 -0.26 -13.74 -12.11
C LYS A 67 -0.74 -14.74 -11.06
N ALA A 68 -1.23 -14.22 -9.95
CA ALA A 68 -1.65 -15.04 -8.83
C ALA A 68 -3.13 -15.42 -8.88
N ASN A 69 -3.84 -15.07 -9.96
CA ASN A 69 -5.28 -15.30 -10.13
C ASN A 69 -6.09 -14.82 -8.91
N ARG A 70 -5.76 -13.61 -8.43
CA ARG A 70 -6.43 -12.99 -7.28
C ARG A 70 -7.51 -12.01 -7.73
N ASN A 71 -8.53 -11.87 -6.91
CA ASN A 71 -9.59 -10.90 -7.16
C ASN A 71 -9.06 -9.47 -7.02
N ASP A 72 -9.36 -8.64 -8.02
CA ASP A 72 -9.06 -7.22 -7.97
C ASP A 72 -9.97 -6.53 -6.93
N LYS A 73 -9.36 -6.00 -5.88
CA LYS A 73 -10.04 -5.22 -4.82
C LYS A 73 -9.96 -3.72 -5.06
N GLY A 74 -9.25 -3.30 -6.11
CA GLY A 74 -9.05 -1.91 -6.46
C GLY A 74 -7.85 -1.26 -5.76
N VAL A 75 -7.62 0.00 -6.13
CA VAL A 75 -6.63 0.88 -5.50
C VAL A 75 -7.38 1.97 -4.75
N HIS A 76 -7.05 2.15 -3.49
CA HIS A 76 -7.68 3.09 -2.57
C HIS A 76 -6.66 4.08 -2.03
N GLN A 77 -7.11 5.28 -1.70
CA GLN A 77 -6.29 6.30 -1.05
C GLN A 77 -6.72 6.43 0.40
N ALA A 78 -5.75 6.43 1.30
CA ALA A 78 -5.99 6.66 2.72
C ALA A 78 -4.74 7.25 3.39
N GLY A 79 -4.92 7.95 4.48
CA GLY A 79 -3.84 8.55 5.26
C GLY A 79 -3.08 7.50 6.09
N PHE A 80 -2.34 6.61 5.43
CA PHE A 80 -1.53 5.59 6.12
C PHE A 80 -0.28 6.20 6.74
N LEU A 81 -0.18 6.13 8.05
CA LEU A 81 0.92 6.73 8.81
C LEU A 81 2.28 6.14 8.43
N VAL A 82 2.32 4.85 8.11
CA VAL A 82 3.54 4.15 7.65
C VAL A 82 4.12 4.76 6.38
N LEU A 83 3.33 5.45 5.57
CA LEU A 83 3.77 6.12 4.35
C LEU A 83 4.06 7.62 4.52
N ARG A 84 3.90 8.15 5.73
CA ARG A 84 3.95 9.59 6.02
C ARG A 84 5.26 10.24 5.60
N GLU A 85 6.37 9.69 6.04
CA GLU A 85 7.69 10.31 5.90
C GLU A 85 8.37 9.92 4.57
N THR A 86 7.63 9.29 3.65
CA THR A 86 8.20 8.90 2.36
C THR A 86 8.34 10.11 1.44
N SER A 87 9.55 10.36 0.96
CA SER A 87 9.85 11.42 -0.02
C SER A 87 9.72 10.95 -1.48
N MET A 88 9.19 9.76 -1.69
CA MET A 88 9.03 9.10 -2.98
C MET A 88 7.64 8.49 -3.12
N PRO A 89 7.22 8.09 -4.32
CA PRO A 89 6.00 7.31 -4.53
C PRO A 89 6.00 6.05 -3.67
N SER A 90 4.90 5.83 -2.96
CA SER A 90 4.77 4.74 -2.00
C SER A 90 3.36 4.18 -1.96
N CYS A 91 3.23 2.88 -1.64
CA CYS A 91 1.95 2.23 -1.47
C CYS A 91 2.01 1.15 -0.40
N LEU A 92 0.88 0.89 0.24
CA LEU A 92 0.65 -0.24 1.13
C LEU A 92 -0.01 -1.36 0.32
N ILE A 93 0.56 -2.56 0.36
CA ILE A 93 0.05 -3.71 -0.37
C ILE A 93 -0.57 -4.69 0.62
N GLU A 94 -1.88 -4.88 0.54
CA GLU A 94 -2.58 -5.94 1.26
C GLU A 94 -2.60 -7.22 0.42
N LEU A 95 -1.83 -8.22 0.83
CA LEU A 95 -1.66 -9.47 0.07
C LEU A 95 -2.88 -10.38 0.14
N GLY A 96 -3.69 -10.25 1.18
CA GLY A 96 -4.91 -11.02 1.43
C GLY A 96 -5.29 -11.03 2.91
N PHE A 97 -6.32 -11.79 3.23
CA PHE A 97 -6.88 -11.87 4.57
C PHE A 97 -6.53 -13.23 5.21
N ILE A 98 -5.65 -13.23 6.19
CA ILE A 98 -5.26 -14.45 6.94
C ILE A 98 -6.41 -15.05 7.76
N THR A 99 -7.52 -14.33 7.93
CA THR A 99 -8.76 -14.83 8.54
C THR A 99 -9.59 -15.71 7.60
N SER A 100 -9.26 -15.72 6.30
CA SER A 100 -9.82 -16.63 5.31
C SER A 100 -8.90 -17.83 5.18
N GLU A 101 -9.39 -19.03 5.48
CA GLU A 101 -8.59 -20.26 5.41
C GLU A 101 -7.99 -20.50 4.01
N GLU A 102 -8.76 -20.24 2.96
CA GLU A 102 -8.29 -20.38 1.57
C GLU A 102 -7.14 -19.40 1.27
N GLU A 103 -7.28 -18.13 1.69
CA GLU A 103 -6.25 -17.11 1.46
C GLU A 103 -5.01 -17.37 2.31
N GLU A 104 -5.19 -17.79 3.55
CA GLU A 104 -4.10 -18.17 4.46
C GLU A 104 -3.28 -19.32 3.88
N GLN A 105 -3.92 -20.40 3.41
CA GLN A 105 -3.25 -21.53 2.78
C GLN A 105 -2.49 -21.11 1.51
N PHE A 106 -3.09 -20.24 0.69
CA PHE A 106 -2.42 -19.71 -0.49
C PHE A 106 -1.18 -18.87 -0.13
N LEU A 107 -1.30 -17.94 0.81
CA LEU A 107 -0.22 -17.05 1.24
C LEU A 107 0.93 -17.79 1.92
N ASN A 108 0.66 -18.93 2.57
CA ASN A 108 1.68 -19.79 3.18
C ASN A 108 2.28 -20.81 2.20
N SER A 109 1.73 -20.96 1.01
CA SER A 109 2.29 -21.87 0.01
C SER A 109 3.49 -21.24 -0.71
N GLN A 110 4.52 -22.04 -1.03
CA GLN A 110 5.65 -21.59 -1.83
C GLN A 110 5.20 -20.98 -3.16
N ARG A 111 4.21 -21.61 -3.80
CA ARG A 111 3.64 -21.12 -5.05
C ARG A 111 2.98 -19.75 -4.89
N GLY A 112 2.22 -19.53 -3.82
CA GLY A 112 1.57 -18.26 -3.53
C GLY A 112 2.60 -17.15 -3.31
N ILE A 113 3.62 -17.44 -2.49
CA ILE A 113 4.73 -16.51 -2.21
C ILE A 113 5.42 -16.11 -3.53
N ASP A 114 5.80 -17.08 -4.36
CA ASP A 114 6.52 -16.84 -5.62
C ASP A 114 5.66 -16.02 -6.60
N LEU A 115 4.38 -16.35 -6.77
CA LEU A 115 3.49 -15.62 -7.67
C LEU A 115 3.26 -14.18 -7.23
N MET A 116 3.05 -13.95 -5.93
CA MET A 116 2.86 -12.62 -5.37
C MET A 116 4.14 -11.78 -5.50
N ALA A 117 5.29 -12.35 -5.13
CA ALA A 117 6.58 -11.68 -5.22
C ALA A 117 6.94 -11.30 -6.67
N HIS A 118 6.76 -12.23 -7.62
CA HIS A 118 6.98 -11.95 -9.04
C HIS A 118 6.03 -10.88 -9.58
N GLY A 119 4.75 -10.92 -9.19
CA GLY A 119 3.78 -9.91 -9.60
C GLY A 119 4.18 -8.51 -9.15
N ILE A 120 4.61 -8.36 -7.89
CA ILE A 120 5.09 -7.09 -7.34
C ILE A 120 6.37 -6.65 -8.04
N TYR A 121 7.33 -7.55 -8.21
CA TYR A 121 8.61 -7.25 -8.84
C TYR A 121 8.46 -6.75 -10.27
N GLU A 122 7.70 -7.44 -11.10
CA GLU A 122 7.51 -7.04 -12.50
C GLU A 122 6.77 -5.70 -12.63
N ALA A 123 5.76 -5.47 -11.79
CA ALA A 123 5.09 -4.19 -11.75
C ALA A 123 6.04 -3.04 -11.36
N PHE A 124 6.92 -3.29 -10.39
CA PHE A 124 7.93 -2.31 -9.99
C PHE A 124 8.94 -2.04 -11.10
N VAL A 125 9.39 -3.07 -11.81
CA VAL A 125 10.30 -2.92 -12.97
C VAL A 125 9.62 -2.12 -14.08
N GLU A 126 8.35 -2.41 -14.38
CA GLU A 126 7.58 -1.65 -15.37
C GLU A 126 7.44 -0.18 -14.95
N TYR A 127 7.07 0.07 -13.68
CA TYR A 127 6.97 1.42 -13.14
C TYR A 127 8.31 2.16 -13.25
N LYS A 128 9.41 1.55 -12.80
CA LYS A 128 10.76 2.12 -12.87
C LYS A 128 11.13 2.48 -14.31
N ASN A 129 10.88 1.60 -15.27
CA ASN A 129 11.20 1.85 -16.68
C ASN A 129 10.42 3.02 -17.31
N ARG A 130 9.24 3.34 -16.78
CA ARG A 130 8.46 4.51 -17.21
C ARG A 130 9.08 5.83 -16.77
N TYR A 131 9.72 5.84 -15.60
CA TYR A 131 10.23 7.07 -14.97
C TYR A 131 11.74 7.26 -15.11
N ASP A 132 12.53 6.19 -15.06
CA ASP A 132 14.02 6.28 -15.09
C ASP A 132 14.61 6.09 -16.49
N GLY A 133 13.79 5.88 -17.52
CA GLY A 133 14.26 5.43 -18.82
C GLY A 133 14.68 3.94 -18.77
N LYS A 134 14.87 3.33 -19.93
CA LYS A 134 15.04 1.88 -20.09
C LYS A 134 16.24 1.32 -19.33
N VAL A 135 16.05 0.94 -18.09
CA VAL A 135 16.96 0.06 -17.38
C VAL A 135 16.51 -1.37 -17.65
N THR A 136 17.17 -2.04 -18.59
CA THR A 136 17.00 -3.47 -18.82
C THR A 136 17.69 -4.20 -17.68
N ILE A 137 16.93 -4.77 -16.75
CA ILE A 137 17.49 -5.69 -15.74
C ILE A 137 17.51 -7.06 -16.41
N PRO A 138 18.70 -7.65 -16.64
CA PRO A 138 18.76 -9.02 -17.19
C PRO A 138 18.22 -9.98 -16.15
N TYR A 139 17.20 -10.72 -16.54
CA TYR A 139 16.69 -11.87 -15.79
C TYR A 139 17.76 -12.95 -15.76
N ARG A 140 18.18 -13.38 -14.59
CA ARG A 140 18.89 -14.63 -14.38
C ARG A 140 18.05 -15.58 -13.56
#